data_13eb5f2c7e6be274d764ab983d02ae83
#
_entry.id   13eb5f2c7e6be274d764ab983d02ae83
#
_cell.length_a   1.000
_cell.length_b   1.000
_cell.length_c   1.000
_cell.angle_alpha   90.00
_cell.angle_beta   90.00
_cell.angle_gamma   90.00
#
_symmetry.space_group_name_H-M   'P 1'
#
loop_
_entity.id
_entity.type
_entity.pdbx_description
1 polymer ?
#
loop_
_entity_poly.entity_id
_entity_poly.type
_entity_poly.pdbx_seq_one_letter_code
_entity_poly.pdbx_strand_id
1 'polypeptide(L)'
;MVLVVTVFCSCGAKNSAANASEPEKPQLYTDSKVEFELGELVGAISKSQLSKSFNWFRDGYGEYVVDTTTMSQVKPYLEGVQVKLFMGTWCSDSQREVPHFFKIMDAVNFHDIEIIGVDESKTTPQGTEKLYDVINVPTFIFLKDGQEINRMVEFPWDTLEKDMLAIFTTTDYKNPYAE
;
A
#
# COMPACT_ATOMS: atom_id res chain seq x y z
N MET A 1 -69.49 -42.11 4.28
CA MET A 1 -68.03 -41.99 4.21
C MET A 1 -67.73 -41.03 3.06
N VAL A 2 -67.65 -39.75 3.39
CA VAL A 2 -67.48 -38.68 2.40
C VAL A 2 -66.07 -38.10 2.63
N LEU A 3 -65.24 -38.23 1.60
CA LEU A 3 -63.87 -37.76 1.59
C LEU A 3 -63.91 -36.28 1.09
N VAL A 4 -63.56 -35.33 1.95
CA VAL A 4 -63.40 -33.92 1.59
C VAL A 4 -61.94 -33.66 1.26
N VAL A 5 -61.68 -33.38 -0.01
CA VAL A 5 -60.34 -32.94 -0.47
C VAL A 5 -60.29 -31.42 -0.42
N THR A 6 -59.51 -30.87 0.49
CA THR A 6 -59.24 -29.44 0.52
C THR A 6 -57.98 -29.13 -0.28
N VAL A 7 -58.15 -28.37 -1.37
CA VAL A 7 -57.06 -27.85 -2.19
C VAL A 7 -56.55 -26.56 -1.53
N PHE A 8 -55.31 -26.55 -1.03
CA PHE A 8 -54.64 -25.32 -0.63
C PHE A 8 -53.96 -24.66 -1.82
N CYS A 9 -54.51 -23.54 -2.22
CA CYS A 9 -53.88 -22.65 -3.19
C CYS A 9 -52.83 -21.80 -2.46
N SER A 10 -51.55 -22.10 -2.67
CA SER A 10 -50.45 -21.31 -2.12
C SER A 10 -50.06 -20.23 -3.12
N CYS A 11 -50.45 -18.98 -2.86
CA CYS A 11 -49.93 -17.80 -3.55
C CYS A 11 -48.49 -17.52 -3.05
N GLY A 12 -47.51 -17.88 -3.87
CA GLY A 12 -46.12 -17.49 -3.64
C GLY A 12 -45.89 -16.01 -3.97
N ALA A 13 -45.73 -15.17 -2.95
CA ALA A 13 -45.23 -13.82 -3.09
C ALA A 13 -43.72 -13.88 -3.40
N LYS A 14 -43.34 -13.42 -4.60
CA LYS A 14 -41.93 -13.21 -4.96
C LYS A 14 -41.45 -11.95 -4.27
N ASN A 15 -40.74 -12.11 -3.14
CA ASN A 15 -39.93 -11.04 -2.60
C ASN A 15 -38.65 -10.93 -3.44
N SER A 16 -38.62 -9.91 -4.28
CA SER A 16 -37.38 -9.44 -4.92
C SER A 16 -36.58 -8.64 -3.88
N ALA A 17 -35.77 -9.33 -3.11
CA ALA A 17 -34.74 -8.67 -2.32
C ALA A 17 -33.65 -8.22 -3.28
N ALA A 18 -33.52 -6.90 -3.47
CA ALA A 18 -32.38 -6.30 -4.13
C ALA A 18 -31.12 -6.67 -3.32
N ASN A 19 -30.28 -7.50 -3.93
CA ASN A 19 -28.99 -7.86 -3.40
C ASN A 19 -28.08 -6.64 -3.57
N ALA A 20 -28.00 -5.80 -2.53
CA ALA A 20 -26.96 -4.78 -2.44
C ALA A 20 -25.66 -5.53 -2.26
N SER A 21 -24.85 -5.61 -3.29
CA SER A 21 -23.49 -6.13 -3.22
C SER A 21 -22.70 -5.24 -2.27
N GLU A 22 -22.34 -5.82 -1.14
CA GLU A 22 -21.31 -5.31 -0.24
C GLU A 22 -20.06 -5.00 -1.09
N PRO A 23 -19.38 -3.84 -0.91
CA PRO A 23 -18.16 -3.57 -1.64
C PRO A 23 -17.15 -4.67 -1.31
N GLU A 24 -16.74 -5.42 -2.33
CA GLU A 24 -15.67 -6.42 -2.19
C GLU A 24 -14.46 -5.72 -1.56
N LYS A 25 -14.06 -6.21 -0.37
CA LYS A 25 -12.75 -5.88 0.19
C LYS A 25 -11.70 -6.20 -0.86
N PRO A 26 -10.75 -5.29 -1.13
CA PRO A 26 -9.64 -5.60 -2.02
C PRO A 26 -9.01 -6.92 -1.57
N GLN A 27 -9.02 -7.93 -2.42
CA GLN A 27 -8.37 -9.20 -2.11
C GLN A 27 -6.91 -8.91 -1.84
N LEU A 28 -6.46 -9.31 -0.67
CA LEU A 28 -5.04 -9.31 -0.31
C LEU A 28 -4.30 -10.03 -1.45
N TYR A 29 -3.39 -9.31 -2.10
CA TYR A 29 -2.60 -9.83 -3.20
C TYR A 29 -1.75 -11.01 -2.71
N THR A 30 -2.18 -12.23 -3.04
CA THR A 30 -1.50 -13.48 -2.64
C THR A 30 -0.75 -14.15 -3.79
N ASP A 31 -0.53 -13.45 -4.90
CA ASP A 31 0.20 -14.05 -6.02
C ASP A 31 1.71 -13.87 -5.82
N SER A 32 2.33 -14.92 -5.29
CA SER A 32 3.75 -15.01 -4.94
C SER A 32 4.65 -15.34 -6.14
N LYS A 33 4.31 -14.91 -7.35
CA LYS A 33 5.24 -14.95 -8.49
C LYS A 33 6.07 -13.67 -8.52
N VAL A 34 7.18 -13.69 -7.79
CA VAL A 34 8.29 -12.77 -8.01
C VAL A 34 9.03 -13.25 -9.25
N GLU A 35 8.86 -12.57 -10.38
CA GLU A 35 9.68 -12.84 -11.56
C GLU A 35 11.04 -12.14 -11.40
N PHE A 36 12.09 -12.93 -11.50
CA PHE A 36 13.48 -12.50 -11.37
C PHE A 36 14.01 -12.30 -12.80
N GLU A 37 13.88 -11.11 -13.37
CA GLU A 37 14.57 -10.75 -14.59
C GLU A 37 15.67 -9.73 -14.28
N LEU A 38 16.92 -10.06 -14.64
CA LEU A 38 18.10 -9.16 -14.61
C LEU A 38 18.41 -8.49 -13.25
N GLY A 39 18.05 -9.11 -12.13
CA GLY A 39 18.29 -8.56 -10.79
C GLY A 39 17.18 -7.60 -10.31
N GLU A 40 16.10 -7.48 -11.06
CA GLU A 40 14.93 -6.71 -10.64
C GLU A 40 13.91 -7.56 -9.90
N LEU A 41 13.22 -6.96 -8.93
CA LEU A 41 12.07 -7.57 -8.26
C LEU A 41 10.81 -6.86 -8.73
N VAL A 42 9.91 -7.61 -9.37
CA VAL A 42 8.64 -7.10 -9.89
C VAL A 42 7.46 -7.84 -9.26
N GLY A 43 6.37 -7.14 -8.96
CA GLY A 43 5.20 -7.70 -8.29
C GLY A 43 5.32 -7.59 -6.76
N ALA A 44 4.68 -8.49 -6.02
CA ALA A 44 4.71 -8.46 -4.55
C ALA A 44 6.11 -8.78 -4.01
N ILE A 45 6.66 -7.88 -3.21
CA ILE A 45 8.00 -7.98 -2.63
C ILE A 45 7.91 -7.98 -1.11
N SER A 46 8.79 -8.73 -0.44
CA SER A 46 8.96 -8.64 1.00
C SER A 46 10.22 -7.83 1.37
N LYS A 47 10.19 -7.16 2.52
CA LYS A 47 11.38 -6.52 3.11
C LYS A 47 12.55 -7.50 3.23
N SER A 48 12.28 -8.79 3.54
CA SER A 48 13.29 -9.83 3.63
C SER A 48 13.98 -10.10 2.29
N GLN A 49 13.25 -10.06 1.16
CA GLN A 49 13.86 -10.20 -0.16
C GLN A 49 14.77 -9.01 -0.46
N LEU A 50 14.33 -7.77 -0.19
CA LEU A 50 15.17 -6.58 -0.35
C LEU A 50 16.45 -6.69 0.46
N SER A 51 16.35 -7.01 1.75
CA SER A 51 17.48 -7.13 2.65
C SER A 51 18.45 -8.25 2.26
N LYS A 52 17.96 -9.37 1.73
CA LYS A 52 18.83 -10.50 1.31
C LYS A 52 19.52 -10.24 -0.02
N SER A 53 18.82 -9.58 -0.96
CA SER A 53 19.27 -9.46 -2.34
C SER A 53 20.13 -8.23 -2.62
N PHE A 54 19.93 -7.14 -1.85
CA PHE A 54 20.54 -5.85 -2.19
C PHE A 54 21.39 -5.25 -1.07
N ASN A 55 22.65 -4.92 -1.39
CA ASN A 55 23.55 -4.23 -0.47
C ASN A 55 23.03 -2.82 -0.15
N TRP A 56 22.58 -2.08 -1.18
CA TRP A 56 22.07 -0.72 -0.99
C TRP A 56 20.94 -0.65 0.04
N PHE A 57 20.09 -1.70 0.13
CA PHE A 57 19.04 -1.74 1.14
C PHE A 57 19.60 -1.90 2.56
N ARG A 58 20.58 -2.80 2.73
CA ARG A 58 21.22 -3.05 4.05
C ARG A 58 22.00 -1.83 4.52
N ASP A 59 22.78 -1.25 3.60
CA ASP A 59 23.65 -0.11 3.88
C ASP A 59 22.82 1.12 4.24
N GLY A 60 21.86 1.53 3.38
CA GLY A 60 20.97 2.65 3.65
C GLY A 60 20.15 2.47 4.91
N TYR A 61 19.61 1.26 5.16
CA TYR A 61 18.90 0.95 6.40
C TYR A 61 19.83 1.06 7.63
N GLY A 62 21.08 0.63 7.53
CA GLY A 62 22.07 0.66 8.63
C GLY A 62 22.52 2.08 8.97
N GLU A 63 22.76 2.90 7.95
CA GLU A 63 23.35 4.24 8.09
C GLU A 63 22.33 5.31 8.47
N TYR A 64 21.04 5.13 8.15
CA TYR A 64 20.03 6.14 8.40
C TYR A 64 19.80 6.38 9.89
N VAL A 65 19.75 7.64 10.29
CA VAL A 65 19.47 8.08 11.67
C VAL A 65 18.07 8.67 11.73
N VAL A 66 17.15 7.96 12.41
CA VAL A 66 15.74 8.35 12.50
C VAL A 66 15.57 9.58 13.38
N ASP A 67 14.80 10.57 12.91
CA ASP A 67 14.29 11.66 13.74
C ASP A 67 13.15 11.14 14.64
N THR A 68 13.54 10.58 15.78
CA THR A 68 12.60 10.02 16.75
C THR A 68 11.67 11.07 17.36
N THR A 69 12.09 12.34 17.37
CA THR A 69 11.27 13.46 17.88
C THR A 69 10.07 13.67 16.96
N THR A 70 10.30 13.82 15.67
CA THR A 70 9.23 13.95 14.69
C THR A 70 8.38 12.68 14.64
N MET A 71 9.00 11.48 14.66
CA MET A 71 8.25 10.23 14.62
C MET A 71 7.39 9.98 15.87
N SER A 72 7.76 10.52 17.03
CA SER A 72 6.88 10.47 18.21
C SER A 72 5.56 11.22 18.00
N GLN A 73 5.56 12.24 17.15
CA GLN A 73 4.36 13.01 16.78
C GLN A 73 3.55 12.30 15.68
N VAL A 74 4.20 11.59 14.76
CA VAL A 74 3.56 10.82 13.68
C VAL A 74 2.87 9.58 14.21
N LYS A 75 3.51 8.87 15.16
CA LYS A 75 3.09 7.56 15.66
C LYS A 75 1.60 7.43 16.02
N PRO A 76 0.96 8.40 16.71
CA PRO A 76 -0.48 8.31 17.05
C PRO A 76 -1.40 8.24 15.82
N TYR A 77 -0.99 8.78 14.68
CA TYR A 77 -1.78 8.80 13.45
C TYR A 77 -1.70 7.50 12.66
N LEU A 78 -0.70 6.65 12.95
CA LEU A 78 -0.48 5.39 12.22
C LEU A 78 -1.48 4.28 12.60
N GLU A 79 -2.30 4.47 13.62
CA GLU A 79 -3.32 3.50 14.00
C GLU A 79 -4.37 3.34 12.89
N GLY A 80 -4.54 2.10 12.40
CA GLY A 80 -5.44 1.76 11.29
C GLY A 80 -4.98 2.25 9.91
N VAL A 81 -3.74 2.73 9.81
CA VAL A 81 -3.13 3.08 8.51
C VAL A 81 -2.52 1.83 7.88
N GLN A 82 -2.63 1.72 6.56
CA GLN A 82 -1.88 0.80 5.71
C GLN A 82 -1.02 1.62 4.75
N VAL A 83 0.17 1.14 4.42
CA VAL A 83 1.02 1.75 3.40
C VAL A 83 1.14 0.83 2.19
N LYS A 84 0.92 1.38 0.99
CA LYS A 84 1.33 0.74 -0.26
C LYS A 84 2.56 1.46 -0.79
N LEU A 85 3.63 0.68 -0.94
CA LEU A 85 4.91 1.17 -1.45
C LEU A 85 5.15 0.60 -2.85
N PHE A 86 5.05 1.44 -3.86
CA PHE A 86 5.51 1.11 -5.20
C PHE A 86 6.96 1.53 -5.36
N MET A 87 7.81 0.64 -5.87
CA MET A 87 9.24 0.91 -6.02
C MET A 87 9.86 0.15 -7.19
N GLY A 88 10.94 0.69 -7.75
CA GLY A 88 11.80 -0.04 -8.68
C GLY A 88 13.14 -0.39 -8.02
N THR A 89 13.57 -1.64 -8.04
CA THR A 89 14.88 -2.02 -7.49
C THR A 89 16.04 -1.45 -8.32
N TRP A 90 15.77 -1.03 -9.55
CA TRP A 90 16.63 -0.33 -10.50
C TRP A 90 16.68 1.20 -10.27
N CYS A 91 15.66 1.77 -9.60
CA CYS A 91 15.50 3.21 -9.45
C CYS A 91 16.37 3.75 -8.30
N SER A 92 17.22 4.75 -8.59
CA SER A 92 18.11 5.37 -7.60
C SER A 92 17.39 6.01 -6.43
N ASP A 93 16.23 6.64 -6.67
CA ASP A 93 15.43 7.24 -5.61
C ASP A 93 14.81 6.16 -4.72
N SER A 94 14.33 5.05 -5.30
CA SER A 94 13.89 3.89 -4.52
C SER A 94 15.02 3.30 -3.68
N GLN A 95 16.22 3.17 -4.23
CA GLN A 95 17.39 2.65 -3.52
C GLN A 95 17.80 3.55 -2.34
N ARG A 96 17.59 4.86 -2.44
CA ARG A 96 17.86 5.82 -1.38
C ARG A 96 16.76 5.85 -0.33
N GLU A 97 15.50 6.06 -0.74
CA GLU A 97 14.42 6.37 0.19
C GLU A 97 13.81 5.13 0.86
N VAL A 98 13.75 3.99 0.16
CA VAL A 98 13.05 2.81 0.69
C VAL A 98 13.73 2.23 1.94
N PRO A 99 15.06 2.05 2.01
CA PRO A 99 15.69 1.57 3.24
C PRO A 99 15.51 2.55 4.41
N HIS A 100 15.57 3.87 4.17
CA HIS A 100 15.32 4.90 5.17
C HIS A 100 13.90 4.79 5.72
N PHE A 101 12.91 4.69 4.82
CA PHE A 101 11.51 4.52 5.20
C PHE A 101 11.30 3.29 6.09
N PHE A 102 11.88 2.14 5.73
CA PHE A 102 11.79 0.95 6.57
C PHE A 102 12.45 1.10 7.93
N LYS A 103 13.58 1.82 8.01
CA LYS A 103 14.23 2.12 9.29
C LYS A 103 13.33 2.96 10.20
N ILE A 104 12.67 3.96 9.62
CA ILE A 104 11.72 4.84 10.32
C ILE A 104 10.52 4.03 10.83
N MET A 105 9.91 3.21 9.98
CA MET A 105 8.72 2.43 10.33
C MET A 105 9.01 1.38 11.41
N ASP A 106 10.17 0.73 11.37
CA ASP A 106 10.60 -0.18 12.43
C ASP A 106 10.80 0.55 13.77
N ALA A 107 11.33 1.78 13.75
CA ALA A 107 11.54 2.55 14.98
C ALA A 107 10.24 2.87 15.74
N VAL A 108 9.11 2.93 15.03
CA VAL A 108 7.77 3.13 15.62
C VAL A 108 6.96 1.84 15.73
N ASN A 109 7.54 0.69 15.34
CA ASN A 109 6.92 -0.64 15.33
C ASN A 109 5.67 -0.69 14.41
N PHE A 110 5.78 -0.11 13.21
CA PHE A 110 4.75 -0.13 12.19
C PHE A 110 5.13 -1.12 11.07
N HIS A 111 4.20 -2.04 10.71
CA HIS A 111 4.51 -3.15 9.80
C HIS A 111 3.44 -3.40 8.72
N ASP A 112 2.35 -2.63 8.70
CA ASP A 112 1.30 -2.78 7.67
C ASP A 112 1.72 -2.08 6.37
N ILE A 113 2.70 -2.69 5.70
CA ILE A 113 3.32 -2.18 4.49
C ILE A 113 3.29 -3.25 3.41
N GLU A 114 2.57 -2.99 2.33
CA GLU A 114 2.58 -3.79 1.11
C GLU A 114 3.60 -3.20 0.13
N ILE A 115 4.57 -4.01 -0.31
CA ILE A 115 5.62 -3.57 -1.23
C ILE A 115 5.32 -4.15 -2.62
N ILE A 116 5.29 -3.28 -3.62
CA ILE A 116 4.99 -3.62 -5.01
C ILE A 116 6.14 -3.14 -5.88
N GLY A 117 6.91 -4.10 -6.43
CA GLY A 117 7.97 -3.82 -7.39
C GLY A 117 7.41 -3.53 -8.78
N VAL A 118 7.96 -2.55 -9.45
CA VAL A 118 7.70 -2.26 -10.87
C VAL A 118 8.94 -2.48 -11.71
N ASP A 119 8.74 -2.82 -12.99
CA ASP A 119 9.80 -2.90 -13.99
C ASP A 119 10.32 -1.50 -14.41
N GLU A 120 11.32 -1.43 -15.29
CA GLU A 120 11.86 -0.16 -15.82
C GLU A 120 10.81 0.69 -16.57
N SER A 121 9.76 0.07 -17.09
CA SER A 121 8.62 0.76 -17.67
C SER A 121 7.63 1.28 -16.64
N LYS A 122 7.94 1.10 -15.34
CA LYS A 122 7.10 1.43 -14.17
C LYS A 122 5.76 0.69 -14.20
N THR A 123 5.75 -0.56 -14.66
CA THR A 123 4.55 -1.41 -14.72
C THR A 123 4.68 -2.65 -13.84
N THR A 124 3.54 -3.20 -13.48
CA THR A 124 3.43 -4.50 -12.79
C THR A 124 2.72 -5.51 -13.71
N PRO A 125 2.94 -6.82 -13.54
CA PRO A 125 2.27 -7.84 -14.37
C PRO A 125 0.74 -7.75 -14.34
N GLN A 126 0.17 -7.24 -13.26
CA GLN A 126 -1.28 -7.13 -13.06
C GLN A 126 -1.83 -5.71 -13.31
N GLY A 127 -0.97 -4.74 -13.63
CA GLY A 127 -1.37 -3.35 -13.80
C GLY A 127 -1.80 -2.67 -12.50
N THR A 128 -1.28 -3.13 -11.35
CA THR A 128 -1.64 -2.60 -10.02
C THR A 128 -1.28 -1.12 -9.89
N GLU A 129 -0.19 -0.68 -10.51
CA GLU A 129 0.24 0.72 -10.57
C GLU A 129 -0.84 1.65 -11.14
N LYS A 130 -1.64 1.15 -12.10
CA LYS A 130 -2.73 1.94 -12.73
C LYS A 130 -3.91 2.16 -11.80
N LEU A 131 -4.17 1.19 -10.88
CA LEU A 131 -5.25 1.31 -9.91
C LEU A 131 -5.00 2.43 -8.89
N TYR A 132 -3.73 2.81 -8.71
CA TYR A 132 -3.29 3.82 -7.76
C TYR A 132 -2.67 5.05 -8.43
N ASP A 133 -2.80 5.18 -9.76
CA ASP A 133 -2.24 6.28 -10.55
C ASP A 133 -0.75 6.53 -10.25
N VAL A 134 0.03 5.44 -10.15
CA VAL A 134 1.47 5.52 -9.90
C VAL A 134 2.21 5.77 -11.20
N ILE A 135 2.88 6.93 -11.28
CA ILE A 135 3.66 7.37 -12.45
C ILE A 135 5.16 7.34 -12.13
N ASN A 136 5.53 7.67 -10.91
CA ASN A 136 6.90 7.77 -10.45
C ASN A 136 7.16 6.85 -9.26
N VAL A 137 8.41 6.44 -9.06
CA VAL A 137 8.82 5.56 -7.96
C VAL A 137 10.10 6.07 -7.28
N PRO A 138 10.20 5.89 -5.93
CA PRO A 138 9.20 5.26 -5.07
C PRO A 138 7.95 6.13 -4.87
N THR A 139 6.80 5.48 -4.68
CA THR A 139 5.56 6.14 -4.23
C THR A 139 5.07 5.43 -2.97
N PHE A 140 4.95 6.19 -1.89
CA PHE A 140 4.43 5.74 -0.60
C PHE A 140 3.02 6.26 -0.43
N ILE A 141 2.01 5.41 -0.53
CA ILE A 141 0.59 5.75 -0.43
C ILE A 141 0.10 5.37 0.96
N PHE A 142 -0.37 6.35 1.72
CA PHE A 142 -0.95 6.14 3.04
C PHE A 142 -2.47 6.00 2.92
N LEU A 143 -3.00 4.87 3.38
CA LEU A 143 -4.43 4.55 3.31
C LEU A 143 -4.99 4.38 4.72
N LYS A 144 -6.24 4.80 4.93
CA LYS A 144 -7.01 4.49 6.13
C LYS A 144 -8.41 4.08 5.71
N ASP A 145 -8.88 2.96 6.23
CA ASP A 145 -10.18 2.36 5.86
C ASP A 145 -10.32 2.17 4.33
N GLY A 146 -9.20 1.84 3.65
CA GLY A 146 -9.12 1.64 2.21
C GLY A 146 -9.15 2.93 1.37
N GLN A 147 -9.18 4.10 1.99
CA GLN A 147 -9.13 5.39 1.31
C GLN A 147 -7.75 6.03 1.46
N GLU A 148 -7.24 6.61 0.37
CA GLU A 148 -5.98 7.32 0.41
C GLU A 148 -6.11 8.60 1.24
N ILE A 149 -5.22 8.73 2.23
CA ILE A 149 -5.04 9.98 2.98
C ILE A 149 -4.22 10.95 2.15
N ASN A 150 -3.03 10.50 1.71
CA ASN A 150 -2.09 11.25 0.88
C ASN A 150 -0.93 10.32 0.47
N ARG A 151 0.03 10.83 -0.33
CA ARG A 151 1.22 10.09 -0.78
C ARG A 151 2.48 10.92 -0.84
N MET A 152 3.63 10.30 -0.61
CA MET A 152 4.94 10.82 -0.99
C MET A 152 5.38 10.20 -2.31
N VAL A 153 6.02 10.98 -3.18
CA VAL A 153 6.47 10.55 -4.51
C VAL A 153 7.92 10.93 -4.71
N GLU A 154 8.74 9.95 -5.07
CA GLU A 154 10.18 9.97 -5.31
C GLU A 154 11.00 10.37 -4.09
N PHE A 155 10.91 11.57 -3.61
CA PHE A 155 11.69 12.09 -2.48
C PHE A 155 10.87 13.08 -1.64
N PRO A 156 11.20 13.24 -0.35
CA PRO A 156 10.52 14.21 0.51
C PRO A 156 10.96 15.65 0.20
N TRP A 157 10.15 16.63 0.58
CA TRP A 157 10.53 18.05 0.54
C TRP A 157 11.64 18.39 1.54
N ASP A 158 11.63 17.77 2.71
CA ASP A 158 12.62 18.00 3.77
C ASP A 158 13.20 16.64 4.22
N THR A 159 12.46 15.88 5.03
CA THR A 159 12.80 14.49 5.42
C THR A 159 11.54 13.64 5.37
N LEU A 160 11.71 12.32 5.26
CA LEU A 160 10.57 11.40 5.25
C LEU A 160 9.68 11.57 6.48
N GLU A 161 10.27 11.79 7.66
CA GLU A 161 9.54 11.97 8.91
C GLU A 161 8.72 13.26 8.91
N LYS A 162 9.29 14.38 8.42
CA LYS A 162 8.60 15.67 8.38
C LYS A 162 7.48 15.67 7.35
N ASP A 163 7.71 15.06 6.19
CA ASP A 163 6.70 14.92 5.16
C ASP A 163 5.55 14.03 5.66
N MET A 164 5.84 12.91 6.34
CA MET A 164 4.81 12.10 7.01
C MET A 164 4.04 12.90 8.06
N LEU A 165 4.71 13.71 8.87
CA LEU A 165 4.02 14.55 9.85
C LEU A 165 3.08 15.54 9.14
N ALA A 166 3.52 16.17 8.07
CA ALA A 166 2.68 17.08 7.27
C ALA A 166 1.47 16.34 6.67
N ILE A 167 1.68 15.16 6.09
CA ILE A 167 0.61 14.31 5.52
C ILE A 167 -0.50 14.04 6.54
N PHE A 168 -0.14 13.73 7.79
CA PHE A 168 -1.11 13.34 8.81
C PHE A 168 -1.72 14.50 9.59
N THR A 169 -1.09 15.69 9.55
CA THR A 169 -1.52 16.83 10.39
C THR A 169 -2.07 18.02 9.62
N THR A 170 -1.83 18.07 8.30
CA THR A 170 -2.32 19.17 7.45
C THR A 170 -3.20 18.62 6.31
N THR A 171 -3.98 19.50 5.68
CA THR A 171 -4.82 19.14 4.53
C THR A 171 -4.24 19.64 3.21
N ASP A 172 -3.13 20.33 3.25
CA ASP A 172 -2.52 21.05 2.12
C ASP A 172 -1.17 20.46 1.69
N TYR A 173 -0.74 19.33 2.28
CA TYR A 173 0.46 18.66 1.81
C TYR A 173 0.29 18.23 0.35
N LYS A 174 1.22 18.67 -0.47
CA LYS A 174 1.35 18.26 -1.87
C LYS A 174 2.75 17.68 -2.08
N ASN A 175 2.83 16.51 -2.68
CA ASN A 175 4.12 15.95 -3.12
C ASN A 175 4.67 16.78 -4.29
N PRO A 176 5.97 16.62 -4.66
CA PRO A 176 6.61 17.42 -5.71
C PRO A 176 5.93 17.39 -7.09
N TYR A 177 5.05 16.43 -7.35
CA TYR A 177 4.37 16.22 -8.62
C TYR A 177 2.86 16.51 -8.56
N ALA A 178 2.34 16.95 -7.43
CA ALA A 178 0.93 17.28 -7.30
C ALA A 178 0.64 18.67 -7.91
N GLU A 179 -0.34 18.74 -8.80
CA GLU A 179 -0.84 19.99 -9.42
C GLU A 179 -1.63 20.88 -8.43
#